data_50a55f7e5cf7630c8aac2f99142edd51
#
_entry.id   50a55f7e5cf7630c8aac2f99142edd51
#
_cell.length_a   1.000
_cell.length_b   1.000
_cell.length_c   1.000
_cell.angle_alpha   90.00
_cell.angle_beta   90.00
_cell.angle_gamma   90.00
#
_symmetry.space_group_name_H-M   'P 1'
#
loop_
_entity.id
_entity.type
_entity.pdbx_description
1 polymer ?
#
loop_
_entity_poly.entity_id
_entity_poly.type
_entity_poly.pdbx_seq_one_letter_code
_entity_poly.pdbx_strand_id
1 'polypeptide(L)'
;QSFMSYSIFSVITLIVAGYLIDKFTSRKLLIYMNIPLFLGTLVIIYFDAPQTAFLFLGLVGISNGLANLLGSSTWAEIYGVKYIGSIKALTTALMVFATAFGTALFGFFIDAGFSIEKIAFIAAIAIACSIALLFTIRKKLNPVYL
;
A
#
# COMPACT_ATOMS: atom_id res chain seq x y z
N GLN A 1 -12.58 13.52 -12.59
CA GLN A 1 -12.81 12.21 -13.27
C GLN A 1 -11.79 11.15 -12.85
N SER A 2 -10.54 11.49 -12.61
CA SER A 2 -9.48 10.52 -12.26
C SER A 2 -9.70 9.83 -10.90
N PHE A 3 -10.39 10.45 -9.96
CA PHE A 3 -10.74 9.80 -8.68
C PHE A 3 -11.75 8.66 -8.82
N MET A 4 -12.51 8.61 -9.90
CA MET A 4 -13.41 7.48 -10.18
C MET A 4 -12.62 6.21 -10.45
N SER A 5 -11.48 6.29 -11.16
CA SER A 5 -10.62 5.12 -11.38
C SER A 5 -10.10 4.56 -10.06
N TYR A 6 -9.62 5.39 -9.15
CA TYR A 6 -9.21 4.96 -7.81
C TYR A 6 -10.31 4.17 -7.08
N SER A 7 -11.52 4.72 -7.03
CA SER A 7 -12.62 4.10 -6.31
C SER A 7 -13.04 2.76 -6.94
N ILE A 8 -13.17 2.72 -8.27
CA ILE A 8 -13.56 1.52 -9.01
C ILE A 8 -12.52 0.41 -8.80
N PHE A 9 -11.25 0.70 -9.03
CA PHE A 9 -10.18 -0.28 -8.86
C PHE A 9 -10.02 -0.73 -7.41
N SER A 10 -10.21 0.17 -6.43
CA SER A 10 -10.18 -0.19 -5.02
C SER A 10 -11.29 -1.19 -4.66
N VAL A 11 -12.52 -0.94 -5.09
CA VAL A 11 -13.66 -1.84 -4.81
C VAL A 11 -13.48 -3.19 -5.50
N ILE A 12 -13.10 -3.21 -6.77
CA ILE A 12 -12.83 -4.46 -7.50
C ILE A 12 -11.72 -5.25 -6.79
N THR A 13 -10.67 -4.56 -6.36
CA THR A 13 -9.54 -5.21 -5.68
C THR A 13 -9.96 -5.79 -4.32
N LEU A 14 -10.82 -5.13 -3.56
CA LEU A 14 -11.33 -5.67 -2.30
C LEU A 14 -12.05 -7.01 -2.52
N ILE A 15 -12.89 -7.12 -3.56
CA ILE A 15 -13.62 -8.36 -3.88
C ILE A 15 -12.64 -9.46 -4.31
N VAL A 16 -11.72 -9.14 -5.24
CA VAL A 16 -10.73 -10.11 -5.75
C VAL A 16 -9.77 -10.54 -4.65
N ALA A 17 -9.30 -9.60 -3.82
CA ALA A 17 -8.39 -9.89 -2.73
C ALA A 17 -9.04 -10.77 -1.65
N GLY A 18 -10.34 -10.61 -1.38
CA GLY A 18 -11.08 -11.51 -0.49
C GLY A 18 -10.97 -12.96 -0.97
N TYR A 19 -11.31 -13.21 -2.22
CA TYR A 19 -11.17 -14.54 -2.83
C TYR A 19 -9.73 -15.08 -2.82
N LEU A 20 -8.75 -14.21 -3.07
CA LEU A 20 -7.33 -14.60 -3.06
C LEU A 20 -6.83 -14.95 -1.65
N ILE A 21 -7.30 -14.26 -0.62
CA ILE A 21 -6.94 -14.55 0.77
C ILE A 21 -7.46 -15.92 1.19
N ASP A 22 -8.69 -16.25 0.83
CA ASP A 22 -9.27 -17.56 1.12
C ASP A 22 -8.47 -18.69 0.46
N LYS A 23 -7.86 -18.43 -0.70
CA LYS A 23 -7.09 -19.43 -1.44
C LYS A 23 -5.61 -19.49 -1.06
N PHE A 24 -4.96 -18.35 -0.78
CA PHE A 24 -3.49 -18.25 -0.68
C PHE A 24 -2.94 -17.81 0.69
N THR A 25 -3.78 -17.48 1.66
CA THR A 25 -3.38 -16.92 2.95
C THR A 25 -2.94 -15.44 2.86
N SER A 26 -3.39 -14.61 3.79
CA SER A 26 -3.12 -13.16 3.76
C SER A 26 -1.61 -12.85 3.86
N ARG A 27 -0.85 -13.62 4.65
CA ARG A 27 0.60 -13.44 4.83
C ARG A 27 1.41 -13.56 3.54
N LYS A 28 1.02 -14.46 2.63
CA LYS A 28 1.69 -14.61 1.34
C LYS A 28 1.40 -13.45 0.41
N LEU A 29 0.18 -12.94 0.44
CA LEU A 29 -0.26 -11.83 -0.39
C LEU A 29 0.27 -10.48 0.09
N LEU A 30 0.54 -10.33 1.39
CA LEU A 30 1.04 -9.11 2.01
C LEU A 30 2.29 -8.55 1.31
N ILE A 31 3.16 -9.43 0.81
CA ILE A 31 4.40 -9.05 0.16
C ILE A 31 4.15 -8.30 -1.15
N TYR A 32 3.05 -8.62 -1.82
CA TYR A 32 2.72 -8.07 -3.15
C TYR A 32 1.88 -6.78 -3.08
N MET A 33 1.40 -6.36 -1.89
CA MET A 33 0.48 -5.24 -1.75
C MET A 33 1.05 -3.90 -2.22
N ASN A 34 2.37 -3.70 -2.10
CA ASN A 34 3.05 -2.46 -2.47
C ASN A 34 3.53 -2.43 -3.94
N ILE A 35 3.45 -3.54 -4.67
CA ILE A 35 3.89 -3.60 -6.06
C ILE A 35 3.07 -2.67 -6.96
N PRO A 36 1.73 -2.64 -6.90
CA PRO A 36 0.96 -1.71 -7.73
C PRO A 36 1.29 -0.25 -7.43
N LEU A 37 1.53 0.09 -6.14
CA LEU A 37 1.92 1.43 -5.74
C LEU A 37 3.30 1.82 -6.32
N PHE A 38 4.25 0.90 -6.29
CA PHE A 38 5.58 1.11 -6.90
C PHE A 38 5.48 1.33 -8.42
N LEU A 39 4.71 0.51 -9.12
CA LEU A 39 4.46 0.70 -10.55
C LEU A 39 3.78 2.03 -10.84
N GLY A 40 2.83 2.45 -10.01
CA GLY A 40 2.18 3.75 -10.11
C GLY A 40 3.16 4.92 -9.99
N THR A 41 4.09 4.87 -9.03
CA THR A 41 5.10 5.92 -8.90
C THR A 41 6.05 5.97 -10.09
N LEU A 42 6.42 4.84 -10.68
CA LEU A 42 7.21 4.79 -11.91
C LEU A 42 6.46 5.41 -13.09
N VAL A 43 5.15 5.17 -13.19
CA VAL A 43 4.32 5.75 -14.26
C VAL A 43 4.36 7.28 -14.21
N ILE A 44 4.29 7.90 -13.02
CA ILE A 44 4.41 9.37 -12.90
C ILE A 44 5.81 9.87 -13.26
N ILE A 45 6.86 9.12 -12.95
CA ILE A 45 8.24 9.55 -13.22
C ILE A 45 8.55 9.55 -14.73
N TYR A 46 7.99 8.60 -15.47
CA TYR A 46 8.37 8.39 -16.87
C TYR A 46 7.38 8.96 -17.88
N PHE A 47 6.16 9.30 -17.48
CA PHE A 47 5.11 9.70 -18.40
C PHE A 47 4.42 11.00 -17.96
N ASP A 48 4.53 12.05 -18.75
CA ASP A 48 3.93 13.39 -18.51
C ASP A 48 2.55 13.58 -19.15
N ALA A 49 1.87 12.51 -19.57
CA ALA A 49 0.58 12.60 -20.22
C ALA A 49 -0.58 12.78 -19.20
N PRO A 50 -1.63 13.56 -19.50
CA PRO A 50 -2.79 13.70 -18.60
C PRO A 50 -3.48 12.37 -18.26
N GLN A 51 -3.36 11.38 -19.14
CA GLN A 51 -3.91 10.04 -18.96
C GLN A 51 -3.14 9.23 -17.88
N THR A 52 -1.91 9.61 -17.58
CA THR A 52 -1.07 9.02 -16.55
C THR A 52 -1.72 9.09 -15.17
N ALA A 53 -2.46 10.17 -14.88
CA ALA A 53 -3.19 10.35 -13.63
C ALA A 53 -4.25 9.24 -13.41
N PHE A 54 -4.92 8.77 -14.46
CA PHE A 54 -5.88 7.67 -14.36
C PHE A 54 -5.20 6.34 -14.00
N LEU A 55 -4.08 6.05 -14.68
CA LEU A 55 -3.29 4.84 -14.42
C LEU A 55 -2.71 4.86 -13.00
N PHE A 56 -2.12 5.97 -12.60
CA PHE A 56 -1.57 6.15 -11.26
C PHE A 56 -2.62 5.93 -10.18
N LEU A 57 -3.75 6.65 -10.26
CA LEU A 57 -4.82 6.54 -9.27
C LEU A 57 -5.47 5.15 -9.28
N GLY A 58 -5.56 4.49 -10.43
CA GLY A 58 -5.99 3.09 -10.52
C GLY A 58 -5.06 2.15 -9.76
N LEU A 59 -3.74 2.26 -9.96
CA LEU A 59 -2.73 1.46 -9.28
C LEU A 59 -2.67 1.75 -7.77
N VAL A 60 -2.82 3.01 -7.37
CA VAL A 60 -2.97 3.41 -5.96
C VAL A 60 -4.23 2.78 -5.36
N GLY A 61 -5.35 2.78 -6.09
CA GLY A 61 -6.60 2.14 -5.67
C GLY A 61 -6.42 0.63 -5.44
N ILE A 62 -5.72 -0.06 -6.33
CA ILE A 62 -5.40 -1.49 -6.18
C ILE A 62 -4.56 -1.72 -4.91
N SER A 63 -3.49 -0.97 -4.73
CA SER A 63 -2.63 -1.10 -3.56
C SER A 63 -3.37 -0.82 -2.26
N ASN A 64 -4.23 0.21 -2.24
CA ASN A 64 -5.03 0.55 -1.08
C ASN A 64 -6.09 -0.50 -0.75
N GLY A 65 -6.75 -1.06 -1.76
CA GLY A 65 -7.69 -2.18 -1.59
C GLY A 65 -7.00 -3.41 -0.96
N LEU A 66 -5.82 -3.78 -1.49
CA LEU A 66 -5.00 -4.86 -0.92
C LEU A 66 -4.57 -4.54 0.52
N ALA A 67 -4.06 -3.35 0.80
CA ALA A 67 -3.56 -2.97 2.11
C ALA A 67 -4.65 -3.01 3.19
N ASN A 68 -5.85 -2.53 2.89
CA ASN A 68 -6.98 -2.53 3.83
C ASN A 68 -7.41 -3.94 4.22
N LEU A 69 -7.52 -4.84 3.24
CA LEU A 69 -7.99 -6.19 3.49
C LEU A 69 -6.90 -7.07 4.09
N LEU A 70 -5.70 -7.04 3.50
CA LEU A 70 -4.56 -7.83 3.97
C LEU A 70 -4.08 -7.40 5.36
N GLY A 71 -4.10 -6.09 5.66
CA GLY A 71 -3.77 -5.60 6.99
C GLY A 71 -4.66 -6.23 8.05
N SER A 72 -5.98 -6.21 7.86
CA SER A 72 -6.92 -6.81 8.81
C SER A 72 -6.77 -8.32 8.95
N SER A 73 -6.70 -9.03 7.82
CA SER A 73 -6.63 -10.50 7.77
C SER A 73 -5.32 -11.02 8.33
N THR A 74 -4.19 -10.36 8.03
CA THR A 74 -2.87 -10.77 8.52
C THR A 74 -2.78 -10.68 10.04
N TRP A 75 -3.32 -9.61 10.64
CA TRP A 75 -3.34 -9.48 12.10
C TRP A 75 -4.20 -10.55 12.76
N ALA A 76 -5.36 -10.87 12.16
CA ALA A 76 -6.22 -11.96 12.64
C ALA A 76 -5.52 -13.32 12.57
N GLU A 77 -4.75 -13.57 11.50
CA GLU A 77 -4.00 -14.83 11.33
C GLU A 77 -2.82 -14.97 12.32
N ILE A 78 -2.17 -13.85 12.68
CA ILE A 78 -0.98 -13.87 13.55
C ILE A 78 -1.37 -13.91 15.03
N TYR A 79 -2.31 -13.08 15.45
CA TYR A 79 -2.64 -12.85 16.85
C TYR A 79 -4.00 -13.41 17.28
N GLY A 80 -4.75 -13.97 16.33
CA GLY A 80 -6.12 -14.42 16.56
C GLY A 80 -7.10 -13.25 16.69
N VAL A 81 -8.39 -13.60 16.76
CA VAL A 81 -9.48 -12.61 16.78
C VAL A 81 -9.65 -11.91 18.13
N LYS A 82 -9.13 -12.50 19.23
CA LYS A 82 -9.34 -11.99 20.60
C LYS A 82 -8.80 -10.57 20.80
N TYR A 83 -7.65 -10.24 20.21
CA TYR A 83 -6.96 -8.96 20.42
C TYR A 83 -7.00 -8.05 19.18
N ILE A 84 -7.75 -8.42 18.16
CA ILE A 84 -7.76 -7.71 16.88
C ILE A 84 -8.20 -6.25 16.99
N GLY A 85 -9.10 -5.93 17.92
CA GLY A 85 -9.57 -4.57 18.16
C GLY A 85 -8.42 -3.65 18.64
N SER A 86 -7.66 -4.07 19.64
CA SER A 86 -6.53 -3.30 20.16
C SER A 86 -5.41 -3.15 19.14
N ILE A 87 -5.11 -4.20 18.37
CA ILE A 87 -4.09 -4.17 17.33
C ILE A 87 -4.51 -3.21 16.21
N LYS A 88 -5.78 -3.30 15.77
CA LYS A 88 -6.32 -2.37 14.77
C LYS A 88 -6.30 -0.91 15.26
N ALA A 89 -6.66 -0.65 16.49
CA ALA A 89 -6.62 0.70 17.05
C ALA A 89 -5.19 1.28 17.00
N LEU A 90 -4.19 0.50 17.43
CA LEU A 90 -2.80 0.92 17.40
C LEU A 90 -2.29 1.13 15.96
N THR A 91 -2.53 0.19 15.07
CA THR A 91 -2.08 0.29 13.67
C THR A 91 -2.76 1.42 12.93
N THR A 92 -4.05 1.67 13.19
CA THR A 92 -4.78 2.81 12.60
C THR A 92 -4.23 4.14 13.14
N ALA A 93 -3.96 4.25 14.44
CA ALA A 93 -3.35 5.45 15.02
C ALA A 93 -1.98 5.75 14.40
N LEU A 94 -1.12 4.73 14.23
CA LEU A 94 0.17 4.87 13.57
C LEU A 94 0.02 5.25 12.08
N MET A 95 -0.96 4.70 11.39
CA MET A 95 -1.25 5.03 10.00
C MET A 95 -1.70 6.49 9.85
N VAL A 96 -2.58 6.98 10.72
CA VAL A 96 -3.02 8.38 10.72
C VAL A 96 -1.84 9.32 10.99
N PHE A 97 -1.01 8.99 11.98
CA PHE A 97 0.20 9.77 12.28
C PHE A 97 1.17 9.79 11.10
N ALA A 98 1.45 8.63 10.49
CA ALA A 98 2.32 8.52 9.32
C ALA A 98 1.77 9.30 8.12
N THR A 99 0.46 9.30 7.92
CA THR A 99 -0.19 10.06 6.84
C THR A 99 -0.05 11.57 7.07
N ALA A 100 -0.30 12.05 8.29
CA ALA A 100 -0.13 13.45 8.65
C ALA A 100 1.31 13.91 8.46
N PHE A 101 2.28 13.11 8.94
CA PHE A 101 3.70 13.38 8.79
C PHE A 101 4.13 13.37 7.31
N GLY A 102 3.67 12.38 6.55
CA GLY A 102 3.92 12.30 5.11
C GLY A 102 3.40 13.52 4.35
N THR A 103 2.17 13.95 4.64
CA THR A 103 1.58 15.14 4.01
C THR A 103 2.38 16.40 4.33
N ALA A 104 2.81 16.57 5.59
CA ALA A 104 3.66 17.70 6.00
C ALA A 104 5.03 17.69 5.30
N LEU A 105 5.67 16.52 5.16
CA LEU A 105 6.91 16.38 4.42
C LEU A 105 6.75 16.72 2.93
N PHE A 106 5.67 16.27 2.30
CA PHE A 106 5.36 16.61 0.91
C PHE A 106 5.20 18.12 0.72
N GLY A 107 4.44 18.78 1.61
CA GLY A 107 4.31 20.24 1.60
C GLY A 107 5.66 20.94 1.72
N PHE A 108 6.49 20.52 2.68
CA PHE A 108 7.83 21.06 2.87
C PHE A 108 8.71 20.93 1.63
N PHE A 109 8.71 19.79 0.95
CA PHE A 109 9.49 19.61 -0.28
C PHE A 109 9.00 20.48 -1.42
N ILE A 110 7.69 20.68 -1.56
CA ILE A 110 7.11 21.58 -2.58
C ILE A 110 7.52 23.02 -2.28
N ASP A 111 7.41 23.46 -1.03
CA ASP A 111 7.80 24.80 -0.60
C ASP A 111 9.31 25.05 -0.76
N ALA A 112 10.12 24.02 -0.59
CA ALA A 112 11.57 24.05 -0.85
C ALA A 112 11.93 24.02 -2.35
N GLY A 113 10.96 24.04 -3.27
CA GLY A 113 11.18 24.08 -4.71
C GLY A 113 11.57 22.74 -5.35
N PHE A 114 11.31 21.62 -4.69
CA PHE A 114 11.50 20.30 -5.30
C PHE A 114 10.45 20.04 -6.37
N SER A 115 10.88 19.55 -7.54
CA SER A 115 9.94 19.15 -8.58
C SER A 115 9.16 17.88 -8.17
N ILE A 116 7.95 17.73 -8.72
CA ILE A 116 7.07 16.59 -8.45
C ILE A 116 7.79 15.27 -8.79
N GLU A 117 8.58 15.24 -9.86
CA GLU A 117 9.33 14.04 -10.25
C GLU A 117 10.39 13.64 -9.19
N LYS A 118 11.08 14.62 -8.59
CA LYS A 118 12.04 14.36 -7.51
C LYS A 118 11.36 13.79 -6.27
N ILE A 119 10.21 14.34 -5.93
CA ILE A 119 9.39 13.85 -4.81
C ILE A 119 8.89 12.44 -5.09
N ALA A 120 8.39 12.17 -6.31
CA ALA A 120 7.98 10.85 -6.74
C ALA A 120 9.14 9.84 -6.72
N PHE A 121 10.35 10.26 -7.09
CA PHE A 121 11.54 9.42 -7.03
C PHE A 121 11.92 9.04 -5.58
N ILE A 122 11.85 9.99 -4.64
CA ILE A 122 12.06 9.73 -3.21
C ILE A 122 11.01 8.74 -2.70
N ALA A 123 9.74 8.93 -3.07
CA ALA A 123 8.67 8.02 -2.71
C ALA A 123 8.89 6.61 -3.30
N ALA A 124 9.34 6.50 -4.56
CA ALA A 124 9.65 5.23 -5.20
C ALA A 124 10.75 4.46 -4.45
N ILE A 125 11.81 5.16 -4.01
CA ILE A 125 12.87 4.54 -3.19
C ILE A 125 12.31 4.03 -1.86
N ALA A 126 11.50 4.82 -1.17
CA ALA A 126 10.88 4.42 0.10
C ALA A 126 9.98 3.18 -0.07
N ILE A 127 9.18 3.12 -1.15
CA ILE A 127 8.34 1.97 -1.47
C ILE A 127 9.20 0.75 -1.82
N ALA A 128 10.26 0.91 -2.60
CA ALA A 128 11.19 -0.17 -2.93
C ALA A 128 11.86 -0.74 -1.67
N CYS A 129 12.30 0.11 -0.74
CA CYS A 129 12.82 -0.32 0.56
C CYS A 129 11.77 -1.09 1.38
N SER A 130 10.53 -0.63 1.39
CA SER A 130 9.41 -1.33 2.05
C SER A 130 9.18 -2.72 1.45
N ILE A 131 9.19 -2.83 0.12
CA ILE A 131 9.06 -4.13 -0.58
C ILE A 131 10.24 -5.03 -0.20
N ALA A 132 11.47 -4.53 -0.23
CA ALA A 132 12.67 -5.30 0.13
C ALA A 132 12.60 -5.82 1.57
N LEU A 133 12.14 -4.99 2.52
CA LEU A 133 11.92 -5.39 3.92
C LEU A 133 10.88 -6.52 4.02
N LEU A 134 9.77 -6.42 3.30
CA LEU A 134 8.74 -7.47 3.30
C LEU A 134 9.27 -8.78 2.74
N PHE A 135 10.10 -8.75 1.69
CA PHE A 135 10.77 -9.94 1.16
C PHE A 135 11.75 -10.56 2.16
N THR A 136 12.48 -9.75 2.91
CA THR A 136 13.41 -10.23 3.94
C THR A 136 12.68 -10.92 5.09
N ILE A 137 11.53 -10.40 5.49
CA ILE A 137 10.71 -10.94 6.59
C ILE A 137 9.87 -12.15 6.12
N ARG A 138 9.75 -12.39 4.83
CA ARG A 138 8.95 -13.47 4.24
C ARG A 138 9.16 -14.84 4.90
N LYS A 139 10.41 -15.19 5.22
CA LYS A 139 10.74 -16.46 5.88
C LYS A 139 10.16 -16.56 7.29
N LYS A 140 10.02 -15.42 8.00
CA LYS A 140 9.43 -15.37 9.35
C LYS A 140 7.89 -15.31 9.31
N LEU A 141 7.31 -14.85 8.19
CA LEU A 141 5.86 -14.79 8.00
C LEU A 141 5.26 -16.14 7.56
N ASN A 142 6.06 -17.04 7.03
CA ASN A 142 5.62 -18.41 6.80
C ASN A 142 5.67 -19.17 8.14
N PRO A 143 4.54 -19.57 8.71
CA PRO A 143 4.57 -20.53 9.81
C PRO A 143 5.01 -21.85 9.22
N VAL A 144 6.26 -22.20 9.47
CA VAL A 144 6.64 -23.61 9.51
C VAL A 144 6.16 -24.08 10.87
N TYR A 145 5.13 -24.90 10.85
CA TYR A 145 4.62 -25.68 11.97
C TYR A 145 3.80 -24.94 13.08
N LEU A 146 2.50 -25.10 12.98
CA LEU A 146 1.68 -25.67 14.06
C LEU A 146 0.64 -26.57 13.42
#